data_273cdf4fdd2476d43cdb90ec5caf5f97
#
_entry.id   273cdf4fdd2476d43cdb90ec5caf5f97
#
_cell.length_a   1.000
_cell.length_b   1.000
_cell.length_c   1.000
_cell.angle_alpha   90.00
_cell.angle_beta   90.00
_cell.angle_gamma   90.00
#
_symmetry.space_group_name_H-M   'P 1'
#
loop_
_entity.id
_entity.type
_entity.pdbx_description
1 polymer ?
#
loop_
_entity_poly.entity_id
_entity_poly.type
_entity_poly.pdbx_seq_one_letter_code
_entity_poly.pdbx_strand_id
1 'polypeptide(L)'
;MGPQTDGQQDGGWAGSLGRAAGAPGSSDAVSPMFAYDAQLADLVLSYARQRLSMDPIPIGRGASSRPDGEALARLLGAGGNTPEIVLEAFFDQVVPSSIPADSPDYLAFIAQAPTPAARLFDMLVSSGSMSASHWFEAAGAVTAENQTLRLLADLAGLPPQAGGCFVSGGSAANLSALIVAREQSGERGRRARIAVSSEAHASVALALKVIAVDALVVQADDHRLTGAALEAALAADPDPGDVIGVVATAGTTNAGIIDDLSGVAEVARARDLWLHVDGAYGAAALFVPEYRALFAGIERADSLVIDPHKWLFAPYDCGALIYREPELARRALTQRASYLDTLTDTDGWNPADYAFHLTRRPRGLALWFSLAVHGTDAYRDAVATGLRTARACADLIDESPDLELVRRPELTVVLFRR
;
A
#
# COMPACT_ATOMS: atom_id res chain seq x y z
N MET A 1 -51.62 -22.51 12.79
CA MET A 1 -50.47 -23.37 12.58
C MET A 1 -49.40 -22.51 11.94
N GLY A 2 -48.47 -21.99 12.75
CA GLY A 2 -47.34 -21.19 12.29
C GLY A 2 -46.11 -22.06 12.16
N PRO A 3 -45.14 -21.73 11.27
CA PRO A 3 -43.96 -22.55 11.09
C PRO A 3 -42.99 -22.32 12.28
N GLN A 4 -42.45 -23.42 12.77
CA GLN A 4 -41.38 -23.47 13.74
C GLN A 4 -40.10 -22.98 13.05
N THR A 5 -39.45 -22.00 13.64
CA THR A 5 -38.10 -21.57 13.28
C THR A 5 -37.12 -22.46 14.04
N ASP A 6 -36.42 -23.30 13.32
CA ASP A 6 -35.26 -24.03 13.82
C ASP A 6 -34.13 -23.03 14.12
N GLY A 7 -33.79 -22.97 15.40
CA GLY A 7 -32.65 -22.18 15.88
C GLY A 7 -31.31 -22.84 15.49
N GLN A 8 -30.69 -22.33 14.46
CA GLN A 8 -29.28 -22.63 14.16
C GLN A 8 -28.42 -21.95 15.24
N GLN A 9 -27.76 -22.75 16.08
CA GLN A 9 -26.77 -22.26 17.04
C GLN A 9 -25.50 -21.88 16.28
N ASP A 10 -25.31 -20.60 16.10
CA ASP A 10 -24.05 -20.05 15.61
C ASP A 10 -22.94 -20.30 16.64
N GLY A 11 -22.12 -21.31 16.39
CA GLY A 11 -20.88 -21.60 17.11
C GLY A 11 -19.83 -20.54 16.82
N GLY A 12 -19.88 -19.39 17.49
CA GLY A 12 -18.88 -18.35 17.33
C GLY A 12 -17.48 -18.83 17.74
N TRP A 13 -16.47 -18.49 16.96
CA TRP A 13 -15.05 -18.76 17.17
C TRP A 13 -14.55 -18.36 18.57
N ALA A 14 -15.17 -17.38 19.21
CA ALA A 14 -14.83 -16.91 20.54
C ALA A 14 -15.01 -17.97 21.65
N GLY A 15 -15.83 -19.01 21.44
CA GLY A 15 -16.03 -20.09 22.40
C GLY A 15 -15.00 -21.22 22.34
N SER A 16 -14.16 -21.28 21.29
CA SER A 16 -13.22 -22.39 21.05
C SER A 16 -11.79 -22.12 21.57
N LEU A 17 -11.47 -20.91 22.00
CA LEU A 17 -10.14 -20.55 22.51
C LEU A 17 -9.77 -21.19 23.86
N GLY A 18 -10.66 -21.97 24.46
CA GLY A 18 -10.45 -22.62 25.76
C GLY A 18 -10.43 -24.15 25.78
N ARG A 19 -10.57 -24.85 24.66
CA ARG A 19 -10.54 -26.32 24.63
C ARG A 19 -9.43 -26.84 23.74
N ALA A 20 -8.36 -27.34 24.35
CA ALA A 20 -7.44 -28.25 23.67
C ALA A 20 -8.23 -29.46 23.22
N ALA A 21 -8.45 -29.63 21.92
CA ALA A 21 -9.10 -30.81 21.36
C ALA A 21 -8.21 -32.02 21.56
N GLY A 22 -8.75 -33.06 22.21
CA GLY A 22 -8.10 -34.38 22.31
C GLY A 22 -7.86 -34.92 20.90
N ALA A 23 -6.69 -35.48 20.65
CA ALA A 23 -6.27 -36.02 19.37
C ALA A 23 -7.20 -37.16 18.92
N PRO A 24 -7.68 -37.14 17.65
CA PRO A 24 -8.27 -38.33 17.07
C PRO A 24 -7.17 -39.32 16.69
N GLY A 25 -7.26 -40.55 17.20
CA GLY A 25 -6.40 -41.64 16.79
C GLY A 25 -6.69 -42.03 15.34
N SER A 26 -5.79 -41.73 14.40
CA SER A 26 -5.69 -42.39 13.09
C SER A 26 -4.21 -42.53 12.73
N SER A 27 -3.82 -43.69 12.25
CA SER A 27 -2.48 -44.19 12.05
C SER A 27 -1.77 -43.75 10.77
N ASP A 28 -2.18 -42.66 10.15
CA ASP A 28 -1.40 -42.02 9.11
C ASP A 28 -0.58 -40.91 9.76
N ALA A 29 0.67 -41.19 10.04
CA ALA A 29 1.58 -40.26 10.68
C ALA A 29 1.71 -39.00 9.80
N VAL A 30 1.10 -37.90 10.22
CA VAL A 30 1.33 -36.58 9.64
C VAL A 30 2.84 -36.32 9.69
N SER A 31 3.42 -35.89 8.56
CA SER A 31 4.85 -35.56 8.52
C SER A 31 5.20 -34.62 9.68
N PRO A 32 6.31 -34.87 10.40
CA PRO A 32 6.75 -34.01 11.51
C PRO A 32 6.81 -32.53 11.13
N MET A 33 6.99 -32.21 9.86
CA MET A 33 7.02 -30.86 9.32
C MET A 33 5.70 -30.09 9.55
N PHE A 34 4.57 -30.78 9.70
CA PHE A 34 3.24 -30.17 9.91
C PHE A 34 2.77 -30.26 11.37
N ALA A 35 3.58 -30.85 12.26
CA ALA A 35 3.24 -30.88 13.66
C ALA A 35 3.38 -29.50 14.30
N TYR A 36 2.42 -29.15 15.18
CA TYR A 36 2.54 -27.91 15.96
C TYR A 36 3.68 -28.05 16.97
N ASP A 37 4.64 -27.15 16.90
CA ASP A 37 5.77 -27.07 17.81
C ASP A 37 5.52 -25.95 18.84
N ALA A 38 5.15 -26.35 20.05
CA ALA A 38 4.86 -25.42 21.15
C ALA A 38 6.11 -24.63 21.59
N GLN A 39 7.30 -25.28 21.59
CA GLN A 39 8.53 -24.61 21.98
C GLN A 39 8.91 -23.53 20.98
N LEU A 40 8.85 -23.83 19.67
CA LEU A 40 9.08 -22.83 18.63
C LEU A 40 8.07 -21.68 18.72
N ALA A 41 6.80 -21.98 18.95
CA ALA A 41 5.76 -20.96 19.09
C ALA A 41 6.06 -20.02 20.28
N ASP A 42 6.42 -20.56 21.43
CA ASP A 42 6.75 -19.77 22.62
C ASP A 42 7.98 -18.88 22.40
N LEU A 43 9.03 -19.40 21.73
CA LEU A 43 10.22 -18.63 21.36
C LEU A 43 9.89 -17.47 20.44
N VAL A 44 9.14 -17.72 19.36
CA VAL A 44 8.77 -16.69 18.37
C VAL A 44 7.87 -15.63 19.00
N LEU A 45 6.86 -16.03 19.78
CA LEU A 45 5.95 -15.10 20.45
C LEU A 45 6.66 -14.27 21.54
N SER A 46 7.61 -14.87 22.26
CA SER A 46 8.45 -14.15 23.23
C SER A 46 9.28 -13.08 22.55
N TYR A 47 9.92 -13.41 21.42
CA TYR A 47 10.65 -12.42 20.61
C TYR A 47 9.74 -11.31 20.11
N ALA A 48 8.59 -11.66 19.53
CA ALA A 48 7.65 -10.67 19.02
C ALA A 48 7.21 -9.69 20.11
N ARG A 49 6.92 -10.21 21.31
CA ARG A 49 6.58 -9.38 22.49
C ARG A 49 7.71 -8.44 22.86
N GLN A 50 8.94 -8.93 22.96
CA GLN A 50 10.11 -8.13 23.26
C GLN A 50 10.33 -7.06 22.20
N ARG A 51 10.26 -7.42 20.91
CA ARG A 51 10.46 -6.49 19.80
C ARG A 51 9.40 -5.38 19.75
N LEU A 52 8.15 -5.72 20.02
CA LEU A 52 7.03 -4.76 20.05
C LEU A 52 7.10 -3.80 21.25
N SER A 53 7.78 -4.18 22.32
CA SER A 53 7.95 -3.35 23.53
C SER A 53 9.24 -2.52 23.54
N MET A 54 10.09 -2.61 22.51
CA MET A 54 11.30 -1.79 22.42
C MET A 54 10.97 -0.31 22.22
N ASP A 55 11.57 0.55 23.04
CA ASP A 55 11.47 2.01 22.93
C ASP A 55 12.73 2.66 23.54
N PRO A 56 13.59 3.35 22.76
CA PRO A 56 13.53 3.45 21.29
C PRO A 56 13.97 2.16 20.60
N ILE A 57 13.52 1.99 19.34
CA ILE A 57 13.99 0.90 18.49
C ILE A 57 15.34 1.29 17.88
N PRO A 58 16.42 0.50 18.08
CA PRO A 58 17.72 0.82 17.51
C PRO A 58 17.73 0.72 15.98
N ILE A 59 18.47 1.62 15.32
CA ILE A 59 18.49 1.67 13.84
C ILE A 59 19.14 0.43 13.19
N GLY A 60 19.95 -0.34 13.92
CA GLY A 60 20.72 -1.42 13.31
C GLY A 60 21.88 -0.93 12.44
N ARG A 61 22.59 -1.88 11.82
CA ARG A 61 23.78 -1.57 10.99
C ARG A 61 23.52 -1.64 9.49
N GLY A 62 22.39 -2.22 9.07
CA GLY A 62 22.06 -2.42 7.67
C GLY A 62 23.18 -3.10 6.88
N ALA A 63 23.43 -2.67 5.65
CA ALA A 63 24.42 -3.24 4.76
C ALA A 63 25.87 -3.18 5.30
N SER A 64 26.19 -2.33 6.30
CA SER A 64 27.51 -2.29 6.91
C SER A 64 27.82 -3.52 7.79
N SER A 65 26.79 -4.27 8.19
CA SER A 65 26.90 -5.48 9.02
C SER A 65 27.36 -6.73 8.23
N ARG A 66 27.22 -6.77 6.92
CA ARG A 66 27.62 -7.89 6.03
C ARG A 66 27.37 -9.27 6.63
N PRO A 67 26.16 -9.85 6.43
CA PRO A 67 25.86 -11.17 6.93
C PRO A 67 26.78 -12.24 6.29
N ASP A 68 27.10 -13.30 7.04
CA ASP A 68 27.82 -14.46 6.48
C ASP A 68 26.87 -15.31 5.64
N GLY A 69 26.89 -15.07 4.31
CA GLY A 69 26.03 -15.78 3.36
C GLY A 69 26.31 -17.29 3.32
N GLU A 70 27.56 -17.74 3.59
CA GLU A 70 27.89 -19.17 3.63
C GLU A 70 27.33 -19.82 4.89
N ALA A 71 27.37 -19.12 6.05
CA ALA A 71 26.74 -19.59 7.27
C ALA A 71 25.23 -19.77 7.11
N LEU A 72 24.55 -18.77 6.50
CA LEU A 72 23.12 -18.87 6.21
C LEU A 72 22.80 -20.00 5.19
N ALA A 73 23.64 -20.19 4.18
CA ALA A 73 23.45 -21.25 3.19
C ALA A 73 23.60 -22.65 3.80
N ARG A 74 24.49 -22.83 4.79
CA ARG A 74 24.65 -24.11 5.49
C ARG A 74 23.40 -24.56 6.26
N LEU A 75 22.51 -23.62 6.65
CA LEU A 75 21.23 -23.94 7.30
C LEU A 75 20.26 -24.65 6.36
N LEU A 76 20.43 -24.50 5.04
CA LEU A 76 19.53 -25.08 4.04
C LEU A 76 19.95 -26.50 3.61
N GLY A 77 20.48 -27.28 4.55
CA GLY A 77 20.91 -28.66 4.30
C GLY A 77 19.77 -29.69 4.34
N ALA A 78 20.05 -30.88 3.80
CA ALA A 78 19.06 -31.97 3.72
C ALA A 78 18.60 -32.48 5.10
N GLY A 79 19.42 -32.35 6.15
CA GLY A 79 19.14 -32.86 7.50
C GLY A 79 18.28 -31.93 8.36
N GLY A 80 18.03 -30.70 7.93
CA GLY A 80 17.37 -29.68 8.76
C GLY A 80 18.24 -29.23 9.96
N ASN A 81 17.71 -28.32 10.78
CA ASN A 81 18.35 -27.79 11.97
C ASN A 81 17.33 -27.71 13.11
N THR A 82 17.78 -27.57 14.34
CA THR A 82 16.85 -27.25 15.43
C THR A 82 16.40 -25.79 15.34
N PRO A 83 15.19 -25.46 15.81
CA PRO A 83 14.68 -24.07 15.78
C PRO A 83 15.64 -23.08 16.44
N GLU A 84 16.32 -23.46 17.52
CA GLU A 84 17.26 -22.59 18.26
C GLU A 84 18.43 -22.15 17.36
N ILE A 85 19.04 -23.09 16.62
CA ILE A 85 20.15 -22.80 15.71
C ILE A 85 19.71 -21.80 14.63
N VAL A 86 18.50 -21.97 14.07
CA VAL A 86 17.98 -21.08 13.02
C VAL A 86 17.65 -19.70 13.59
N LEU A 87 17.05 -19.64 14.79
CA LEU A 87 16.77 -18.39 15.49
C LEU A 87 18.04 -17.64 15.88
N GLU A 88 19.08 -18.35 16.37
CA GLU A 88 20.39 -17.76 16.66
C GLU A 88 20.97 -17.10 15.40
N ALA A 89 20.99 -17.82 14.28
CA ALA A 89 21.45 -17.26 13.01
C ALA A 89 20.61 -16.07 12.54
N PHE A 90 19.30 -16.08 12.74
CA PHE A 90 18.43 -14.95 12.45
C PHE A 90 18.80 -13.73 13.30
N PHE A 91 19.02 -13.88 14.59
CA PHE A 91 19.38 -12.77 15.49
C PHE A 91 20.81 -12.27 15.26
N ASP A 92 21.73 -13.12 14.90
CA ASP A 92 23.14 -12.76 14.72
C ASP A 92 23.46 -12.23 13.34
N GLN A 93 22.73 -12.66 12.31
CA GLN A 93 23.04 -12.35 10.92
C GLN A 93 21.98 -11.48 10.24
N VAL A 94 20.69 -11.81 10.39
CA VAL A 94 19.63 -11.16 9.64
C VAL A 94 19.19 -9.85 10.30
N VAL A 95 18.89 -9.88 11.60
CA VAL A 95 18.39 -8.70 12.33
C VAL A 95 19.42 -7.55 12.31
N PRO A 96 20.70 -7.76 12.66
CA PRO A 96 21.68 -6.66 12.67
C PRO A 96 22.00 -6.09 11.28
N SER A 97 21.78 -6.89 10.24
CA SER A 97 21.98 -6.49 8.84
C SER A 97 20.76 -5.79 8.23
N SER A 98 19.69 -5.64 9.01
CA SER A 98 18.45 -4.98 8.59
C SER A 98 18.30 -3.63 9.27
N ILE A 99 17.78 -2.64 8.58
CA ILE A 99 17.39 -1.36 9.16
C ILE A 99 15.88 -1.41 9.41
N PRO A 100 15.44 -1.34 10.67
CA PRO A 100 14.02 -1.33 10.98
C PRO A 100 13.38 0.01 10.63
N ALA A 101 12.34 -0.01 9.81
CA ALA A 101 11.64 1.19 9.36
C ALA A 101 10.93 1.97 10.51
N ASP A 102 10.77 1.34 11.66
CA ASP A 102 10.18 1.91 12.86
C ASP A 102 11.21 2.45 13.87
N SER A 103 12.50 2.51 13.51
CA SER A 103 13.51 3.22 14.30
C SER A 103 13.32 4.72 14.18
N PRO A 104 13.34 5.50 15.28
CA PRO A 104 13.26 6.95 15.23
C PRO A 104 14.45 7.61 14.53
N ASP A 105 15.56 6.88 14.37
CA ASP A 105 16.76 7.36 13.67
C ASP A 105 16.72 7.08 12.16
N TYR A 106 15.68 6.36 11.66
CA TYR A 106 15.52 6.06 10.24
C TYR A 106 14.63 7.10 9.56
N LEU A 107 15.23 8.08 8.91
CA LEU A 107 14.56 9.24 8.30
C LEU A 107 14.48 9.17 6.77
N ALA A 108 14.74 8.00 6.17
CA ALA A 108 14.76 7.82 4.72
C ALA A 108 13.50 7.12 4.19
N PHE A 109 13.19 7.35 2.90
CA PHE A 109 12.15 6.65 2.13
C PHE A 109 10.72 6.74 2.68
N ILE A 110 10.43 7.76 3.47
CA ILE A 110 9.10 8.01 4.05
C ILE A 110 8.61 6.80 4.87
N ALA A 111 9.53 6.11 5.54
CA ALA A 111 9.21 5.04 6.46
C ALA A 111 8.48 5.60 7.67
N GLN A 112 7.43 4.90 8.12
CA GLN A 112 6.70 5.22 9.33
C GLN A 112 6.56 3.98 10.20
N ALA A 113 6.63 4.17 11.51
CA ALA A 113 6.39 3.08 12.44
C ALA A 113 4.95 2.58 12.34
N PRO A 114 4.71 1.31 12.03
CA PRO A 114 3.36 0.75 12.10
C PRO A 114 2.84 0.79 13.53
N THR A 115 1.52 0.97 13.71
CA THR A 115 0.94 0.88 15.05
C THR A 115 1.15 -0.52 15.65
N PRO A 116 1.34 -0.67 16.97
CA PRO A 116 1.39 -1.98 17.60
C PRO A 116 0.16 -2.84 17.30
N ALA A 117 -1.03 -2.22 17.24
CA ALA A 117 -2.27 -2.89 16.88
C ALA A 117 -2.22 -3.48 15.47
N ALA A 118 -1.74 -2.72 14.48
CA ALA A 118 -1.61 -3.19 13.10
C ALA A 118 -0.62 -4.37 13.00
N ARG A 119 0.54 -4.29 13.67
CA ARG A 119 1.55 -5.38 13.68
C ARG A 119 1.02 -6.65 14.30
N LEU A 120 0.36 -6.55 15.46
CA LEU A 120 -0.23 -7.71 16.14
C LEU A 120 -1.32 -8.36 15.29
N PHE A 121 -2.16 -7.55 14.67
CA PHE A 121 -3.21 -8.10 13.82
C PHE A 121 -2.68 -8.71 12.52
N ASP A 122 -1.61 -8.16 11.95
CA ASP A 122 -0.94 -8.77 10.80
C ASP A 122 -0.37 -10.16 11.10
N MET A 123 0.12 -10.38 12.33
CA MET A 123 0.51 -11.71 12.80
C MET A 123 -0.68 -12.69 12.85
N LEU A 124 -1.88 -12.23 13.27
CA LEU A 124 -3.09 -13.05 13.24
C LEU A 124 -3.49 -13.42 11.81
N VAL A 125 -3.47 -12.46 10.90
CA VAL A 125 -3.76 -12.70 9.48
C VAL A 125 -2.80 -13.73 8.88
N SER A 126 -1.51 -13.60 9.20
CA SER A 126 -0.47 -14.55 8.75
C SER A 126 -0.67 -15.94 9.34
N SER A 127 -1.03 -16.05 10.62
CA SER A 127 -1.29 -17.34 11.28
C SER A 127 -2.51 -18.05 10.71
N GLY A 128 -3.51 -17.31 10.21
CA GLY A 128 -4.69 -17.84 9.54
C GLY A 128 -4.46 -18.27 8.11
N SER A 129 -3.29 -17.98 7.51
CA SER A 129 -2.94 -18.30 6.11
C SER A 129 -4.01 -17.87 5.12
N MET A 130 -4.62 -16.70 5.35
CA MET A 130 -5.78 -16.24 4.57
C MET A 130 -5.38 -15.85 3.14
N SER A 131 -6.03 -16.45 2.15
CA SER A 131 -6.11 -15.96 0.78
C SER A 131 -7.33 -15.03 0.65
N ALA A 132 -7.21 -13.92 -0.05
CA ALA A 132 -8.30 -12.99 -0.28
C ALA A 132 -8.33 -12.48 -1.73
N SER A 133 -8.14 -13.38 -2.67
CA SER A 133 -8.19 -13.10 -4.10
C SER A 133 -9.64 -12.94 -4.56
N HIS A 134 -10.54 -13.77 -4.03
CA HIS A 134 -11.94 -13.83 -4.42
C HIS A 134 -12.87 -13.74 -3.21
N TRP A 135 -14.06 -13.23 -3.45
CA TRP A 135 -15.13 -13.16 -2.46
C TRP A 135 -15.46 -14.53 -1.85
N PHE A 136 -15.51 -15.56 -2.70
CA PHE A 136 -15.87 -16.92 -2.29
C PHE A 136 -15.00 -17.44 -1.14
N GLU A 137 -13.71 -17.18 -1.16
CA GLU A 137 -12.76 -17.71 -0.16
C GLU A 137 -12.57 -16.80 1.07
N ALA A 138 -12.92 -15.51 0.98
CA ALA A 138 -12.58 -14.54 2.02
C ALA A 138 -13.59 -13.38 2.14
N ALA A 139 -14.89 -13.65 2.05
CA ALA A 139 -15.92 -12.61 2.06
C ALA A 139 -15.78 -11.63 3.24
N GLY A 140 -15.49 -12.14 4.45
CA GLY A 140 -15.28 -11.29 5.64
C GLY A 140 -14.06 -10.35 5.51
N ALA A 141 -12.93 -10.88 5.03
CA ALA A 141 -11.72 -10.08 4.81
C ALA A 141 -11.91 -9.04 3.70
N VAL A 142 -12.54 -9.44 2.59
CA VAL A 142 -12.88 -8.54 1.48
C VAL A 142 -13.83 -7.43 1.93
N THR A 143 -14.83 -7.76 2.75
CA THR A 143 -15.73 -6.75 3.31
C THR A 143 -14.97 -5.72 4.14
N ALA A 144 -14.09 -6.15 5.04
CA ALA A 144 -13.30 -5.24 5.90
C ALA A 144 -12.34 -4.37 5.06
N GLU A 145 -11.68 -4.95 4.04
CA GLU A 145 -10.85 -4.19 3.12
C GLU A 145 -11.67 -3.15 2.34
N ASN A 146 -12.85 -3.51 1.84
CA ASN A 146 -13.72 -2.60 1.11
C ASN A 146 -14.22 -1.43 1.98
N GLN A 147 -14.52 -1.66 3.27
CA GLN A 147 -14.85 -0.58 4.21
C GLN A 147 -13.69 0.39 4.38
N THR A 148 -12.46 -0.12 4.43
CA THR A 148 -11.26 0.71 4.52
C THR A 148 -11.02 1.50 3.23
N LEU A 149 -11.16 0.87 2.06
CA LEU A 149 -11.09 1.54 0.77
C LEU A 149 -12.16 2.62 0.63
N ARG A 150 -13.39 2.36 1.12
CA ARG A 150 -14.48 3.36 1.12
C ARG A 150 -14.09 4.58 1.95
N LEU A 151 -13.56 4.38 3.17
CA LEU A 151 -13.07 5.48 4.00
C LEU A 151 -12.01 6.34 3.26
N LEU A 152 -11.03 5.71 2.63
CA LEU A 152 -9.99 6.41 1.88
C LEU A 152 -10.56 7.16 0.67
N ALA A 153 -11.52 6.55 -0.03
CA ALA A 153 -12.22 7.17 -1.15
C ALA A 153 -13.07 8.38 -0.70
N ASP A 154 -13.74 8.29 0.45
CA ASP A 154 -14.52 9.40 1.03
C ASP A 154 -13.61 10.57 1.42
N LEU A 155 -12.46 10.30 2.03
CA LEU A 155 -11.44 11.31 2.32
C LEU A 155 -10.95 12.00 1.05
N ALA A 156 -10.80 11.28 -0.05
CA ALA A 156 -10.44 11.85 -1.34
C ALA A 156 -11.62 12.53 -2.06
N GLY A 157 -12.85 12.40 -1.57
CA GLY A 157 -14.07 12.95 -2.21
C GLY A 157 -14.45 12.23 -3.49
N LEU A 158 -14.04 10.98 -3.64
CA LEU A 158 -14.45 10.13 -4.76
C LEU A 158 -15.92 9.73 -4.61
N PRO A 159 -16.62 9.43 -5.72
CA PRO A 159 -18.05 9.11 -5.68
C PRO A 159 -18.34 7.80 -4.91
N PRO A 160 -19.59 7.58 -4.46
CA PRO A 160 -19.96 6.43 -3.63
C PRO A 160 -19.64 5.05 -4.25
N GLN A 161 -19.66 4.94 -5.57
CA GLN A 161 -19.33 3.70 -6.29
C GLN A 161 -17.83 3.43 -6.40
N ALA A 162 -16.96 4.41 -6.07
CA ALA A 162 -15.52 4.23 -6.15
C ALA A 162 -15.05 3.10 -5.23
N GLY A 163 -14.10 2.30 -5.73
CA GLY A 163 -13.56 1.14 -5.02
C GLY A 163 -12.39 0.54 -5.78
N GLY A 164 -11.86 -0.56 -5.27
CA GLY A 164 -10.68 -1.21 -5.87
C GLY A 164 -10.18 -2.35 -5.02
N CYS A 165 -8.88 -2.40 -4.78
CA CYS A 165 -8.28 -3.44 -3.94
C CYS A 165 -6.99 -2.96 -3.25
N PHE A 166 -6.56 -3.72 -2.25
CA PHE A 166 -5.22 -3.56 -1.69
C PHE A 166 -4.19 -4.37 -2.50
N VAL A 167 -3.07 -3.75 -2.75
CA VAL A 167 -1.90 -4.29 -3.47
C VAL A 167 -0.65 -4.21 -2.58
N SER A 168 0.50 -4.69 -3.08
CA SER A 168 1.76 -4.66 -2.32
C SER A 168 2.33 -3.24 -2.12
N GLY A 169 1.88 -2.25 -2.88
CA GLY A 169 2.34 -0.86 -2.76
C GLY A 169 2.16 -0.08 -4.06
N GLY A 170 2.54 1.19 -4.03
CA GLY A 170 2.35 2.15 -5.11
C GLY A 170 2.83 1.67 -6.47
N SER A 171 3.94 0.93 -6.54
CA SER A 171 4.43 0.40 -7.83
C SER A 171 3.47 -0.57 -8.49
N ALA A 172 2.88 -1.48 -7.71
CA ALA A 172 1.88 -2.43 -8.20
C ALA A 172 0.54 -1.72 -8.52
N ALA A 173 0.20 -0.72 -7.73
CA ALA A 173 -0.98 0.11 -7.94
C ALA A 173 -0.86 0.94 -9.22
N ASN A 174 0.26 1.65 -9.41
CA ASN A 174 0.54 2.44 -10.61
C ASN A 174 0.48 1.55 -11.87
N LEU A 175 1.14 0.38 -11.84
CA LEU A 175 1.09 -0.55 -12.97
C LEU A 175 -0.35 -0.98 -13.30
N SER A 176 -1.13 -1.40 -12.30
CA SER A 176 -2.52 -1.84 -12.50
C SER A 176 -3.40 -0.71 -13.05
N ALA A 177 -3.29 0.51 -12.49
CA ALA A 177 -4.04 1.68 -12.94
C ALA A 177 -3.72 2.05 -14.38
N LEU A 178 -2.44 2.00 -14.78
CA LEU A 178 -2.01 2.34 -16.13
C LEU A 178 -2.37 1.27 -17.16
N ILE A 179 -2.47 -0.02 -16.76
CA ILE A 179 -3.08 -1.06 -17.59
C ILE A 179 -4.54 -0.69 -17.91
N VAL A 180 -5.31 -0.30 -16.89
CA VAL A 180 -6.73 0.09 -17.09
C VAL A 180 -6.84 1.31 -17.99
N ALA A 181 -6.02 2.35 -17.77
CA ALA A 181 -5.99 3.54 -18.61
C ALA A 181 -5.75 3.20 -20.09
N ARG A 182 -4.78 2.31 -20.35
CA ARG A 182 -4.47 1.84 -21.70
C ARG A 182 -5.66 1.08 -22.32
N GLU A 183 -6.25 0.15 -21.60
CA GLU A 183 -7.39 -0.65 -22.10
C GLU A 183 -8.62 0.24 -22.40
N GLN A 184 -8.87 1.27 -21.57
CA GLN A 184 -9.99 2.22 -21.82
C GLN A 184 -9.79 3.09 -23.04
N SER A 185 -8.56 3.30 -23.51
CA SER A 185 -8.26 4.11 -24.68
C SER A 185 -8.64 3.48 -26.03
N GLY A 186 -8.97 2.18 -26.05
CA GLY A 186 -9.38 1.44 -27.25
C GLY A 186 -8.34 1.49 -28.37
N GLU A 187 -8.73 1.90 -29.58
CA GLU A 187 -7.83 1.98 -30.75
C GLU A 187 -6.66 2.96 -30.55
N ARG A 188 -6.81 4.00 -29.73
CA ARG A 188 -5.73 4.92 -29.36
C ARG A 188 -4.59 4.17 -28.62
N GLY A 189 -4.90 3.07 -27.95
CA GLY A 189 -3.93 2.26 -27.20
C GLY A 189 -2.78 1.66 -28.03
N ARG A 190 -2.87 1.64 -29.36
CA ARG A 190 -1.80 1.10 -30.23
C ARG A 190 -0.54 1.97 -30.27
N ARG A 191 -0.68 3.28 -30.08
CA ARG A 191 0.41 4.26 -29.99
C ARG A 191 0.29 5.10 -28.73
N ALA A 192 -0.30 4.48 -27.70
CA ALA A 192 -0.62 5.17 -26.48
C ALA A 192 0.61 5.82 -25.84
N ARG A 193 0.44 7.05 -25.41
CA ARG A 193 1.37 7.75 -24.55
C ARG A 193 0.65 8.26 -23.31
N ILE A 194 1.39 8.37 -22.24
CA ILE A 194 0.88 8.95 -20.98
C ILE A 194 1.74 10.14 -20.60
N ALA A 195 1.12 11.27 -20.34
CA ALA A 195 1.79 12.46 -19.83
C ALA A 195 2.22 12.22 -18.37
N VAL A 196 3.47 12.51 -18.07
CA VAL A 196 4.06 12.33 -16.73
C VAL A 196 4.91 13.54 -16.37
N SER A 197 4.88 13.94 -15.10
CA SER A 197 5.80 14.95 -14.59
C SER A 197 7.25 14.45 -14.64
N SER A 198 8.21 15.35 -14.88
CA SER A 198 9.63 15.06 -14.68
C SER A 198 9.96 14.66 -13.22
N GLU A 199 9.08 14.97 -12.27
CA GLU A 199 9.19 14.61 -10.85
C GLU A 199 8.41 13.34 -10.46
N ALA A 200 7.77 12.66 -11.43
CA ALA A 200 7.02 11.43 -11.17
C ALA A 200 7.92 10.33 -10.58
N HIS A 201 7.36 9.52 -9.70
CA HIS A 201 8.09 8.40 -9.10
C HIS A 201 8.56 7.40 -10.17
N ALA A 202 9.75 6.82 -10.00
CA ALA A 202 10.38 5.89 -10.95
C ALA A 202 9.51 4.67 -11.32
N SER A 203 8.57 4.26 -10.43
CA SER A 203 7.63 3.18 -10.71
C SER A 203 6.70 3.48 -11.87
N VAL A 204 6.38 4.76 -12.12
CA VAL A 204 5.55 5.16 -13.26
C VAL A 204 6.26 4.87 -14.58
N ALA A 205 7.53 5.30 -14.71
CA ALA A 205 8.34 5.00 -15.90
C ALA A 205 8.52 3.49 -16.12
N LEU A 206 8.71 2.73 -15.03
CA LEU A 206 8.79 1.27 -15.11
C LEU A 206 7.46 0.65 -15.55
N ALA A 207 6.33 1.12 -15.00
CA ALA A 207 5.00 0.63 -15.40
C ALA A 207 4.74 0.88 -16.88
N LEU A 208 5.03 2.08 -17.40
CA LEU A 208 4.90 2.42 -18.82
C LEU A 208 5.74 1.50 -19.70
N LYS A 209 6.98 1.24 -19.31
CA LYS A 209 7.86 0.28 -20.01
C LYS A 209 7.25 -1.12 -20.05
N VAL A 210 6.70 -1.60 -18.93
CA VAL A 210 6.09 -2.95 -18.85
C VAL A 210 4.91 -3.08 -19.77
N ILE A 211 4.06 -2.05 -19.86
CA ILE A 211 2.87 -2.07 -20.70
C ILE A 211 3.12 -1.58 -22.14
N ALA A 212 4.37 -1.33 -22.51
CA ALA A 212 4.78 -0.85 -23.83
C ALA A 212 4.03 0.45 -24.25
N VAL A 213 3.96 1.42 -23.34
CA VAL A 213 3.41 2.76 -23.53
C VAL A 213 4.52 3.78 -23.37
N ASP A 214 4.61 4.75 -24.26
CA ASP A 214 5.61 5.81 -24.19
C ASP A 214 5.18 6.93 -23.25
N ALA A 215 6.16 7.63 -22.67
CA ALA A 215 5.92 8.79 -21.84
C ALA A 215 5.98 10.09 -22.66
N LEU A 216 5.00 10.99 -22.47
CA LEU A 216 5.16 12.41 -22.75
C LEU A 216 5.63 13.08 -21.45
N VAL A 217 6.94 13.35 -21.37
CA VAL A 217 7.51 13.97 -20.16
C VAL A 217 7.21 15.46 -20.15
N VAL A 218 6.42 15.90 -19.18
CA VAL A 218 6.11 17.30 -18.94
C VAL A 218 7.08 17.85 -17.91
N GLN A 219 7.80 18.92 -18.26
CA GLN A 219 8.71 19.58 -17.31
C GLN A 219 7.90 20.25 -16.21
N ALA A 220 8.22 19.92 -14.98
CA ALA A 220 7.62 20.54 -13.81
C ALA A 220 8.11 21.99 -13.66
N ASP A 221 7.23 22.88 -13.29
CA ASP A 221 7.56 24.25 -12.91
C ASP A 221 7.68 24.31 -11.40
N ASP A 222 8.85 24.73 -10.92
CA ASP A 222 9.18 24.71 -9.50
C ASP A 222 8.84 23.37 -8.81
N HIS A 223 9.23 22.26 -9.47
CA HIS A 223 8.99 20.86 -9.05
C HIS A 223 7.50 20.43 -9.01
N ARG A 224 6.61 21.15 -9.65
CA ARG A 224 5.16 20.90 -9.68
C ARG A 224 4.65 20.76 -11.11
N LEU A 225 3.91 19.71 -11.40
CA LEU A 225 3.12 19.62 -12.60
C LEU A 225 1.90 20.56 -12.46
N THR A 226 1.76 21.48 -13.42
CA THR A 226 0.60 22.38 -13.48
C THR A 226 -0.28 22.07 -14.69
N GLY A 227 -1.57 22.45 -14.62
CA GLY A 227 -2.46 22.37 -15.78
C GLY A 227 -1.93 23.15 -16.98
N ALA A 228 -1.32 24.31 -16.75
CA ALA A 228 -0.73 25.13 -17.80
C ALA A 228 0.49 24.44 -18.47
N ALA A 229 1.36 23.81 -17.70
CA ALA A 229 2.50 23.06 -18.25
C ALA A 229 2.03 21.84 -19.06
N LEU A 230 1.02 21.12 -18.56
CA LEU A 230 0.42 19.99 -19.29
C LEU A 230 -0.19 20.45 -20.62
N GLU A 231 -1.00 21.50 -20.61
CA GLU A 231 -1.62 22.03 -21.82
C GLU A 231 -0.59 22.51 -22.84
N ALA A 232 0.47 23.20 -22.38
CA ALA A 232 1.57 23.64 -23.26
C ALA A 232 2.32 22.45 -23.88
N ALA A 233 2.59 21.40 -23.11
CA ALA A 233 3.22 20.19 -23.62
C ALA A 233 2.36 19.47 -24.66
N LEU A 234 1.05 19.34 -24.41
CA LEU A 234 0.10 18.75 -25.35
C LEU A 234 -0.05 19.59 -26.63
N ALA A 235 -0.05 20.92 -26.51
CA ALA A 235 -0.15 21.82 -27.67
C ALA A 235 1.11 21.82 -28.55
N ALA A 236 2.28 21.59 -27.95
CA ALA A 236 3.56 21.51 -28.68
C ALA A 236 3.84 20.11 -29.25
N ASP A 237 3.09 19.10 -28.86
CA ASP A 237 3.27 17.73 -29.29
C ASP A 237 2.74 17.52 -30.72
N PRO A 238 3.49 16.82 -31.61
CA PRO A 238 3.03 16.59 -32.99
C PRO A 238 1.83 15.66 -33.09
N ASP A 239 1.68 14.75 -32.11
CA ASP A 239 0.64 13.71 -32.09
C ASP A 239 -0.12 13.71 -30.74
N PRO A 240 -0.77 14.83 -30.34
CA PRO A 240 -1.39 14.93 -29.02
C PRO A 240 -2.59 13.96 -28.85
N GLY A 241 -3.16 13.46 -29.94
CA GLY A 241 -4.23 12.45 -29.95
C GLY A 241 -3.79 11.07 -29.46
N ASP A 242 -2.49 10.79 -29.46
CA ASP A 242 -1.93 9.54 -28.94
C ASP A 242 -1.75 9.57 -27.40
N VAL A 243 -1.84 10.75 -26.78
CA VAL A 243 -1.84 10.87 -25.31
C VAL A 243 -3.20 10.45 -24.77
N ILE A 244 -3.21 9.40 -23.95
CA ILE A 244 -4.44 8.77 -23.43
C ILE A 244 -4.68 9.05 -21.95
N GLY A 245 -3.69 9.56 -21.23
CA GLY A 245 -3.80 9.83 -19.81
C GLY A 245 -2.68 10.71 -19.30
N VAL A 246 -2.82 11.12 -18.05
CA VAL A 246 -1.82 11.87 -17.29
C VAL A 246 -1.67 11.29 -15.89
N VAL A 247 -0.44 11.26 -15.41
CA VAL A 247 -0.11 10.93 -14.02
C VAL A 247 0.26 12.21 -13.29
N ALA A 248 -0.55 12.57 -12.30
CA ALA A 248 -0.26 13.65 -11.35
C ALA A 248 0.16 13.06 -10.00
N THR A 249 1.02 13.76 -9.27
CA THR A 249 1.55 13.28 -7.99
C THR A 249 1.01 14.11 -6.83
N ALA A 250 0.44 13.46 -5.83
CA ALA A 250 -0.02 14.09 -4.62
C ALA A 250 1.00 13.88 -3.48
N GLY A 251 2.18 14.47 -3.62
CA GLY A 251 3.34 14.37 -2.74
C GLY A 251 4.53 13.70 -3.44
N THR A 252 5.37 14.48 -4.12
CA THR A 252 6.56 13.96 -4.81
C THR A 252 7.56 13.34 -3.84
N THR A 253 8.25 12.30 -4.29
CA THR A 253 9.19 11.53 -3.44
C THR A 253 10.33 12.38 -2.91
N ASN A 254 10.89 13.27 -3.74
CA ASN A 254 12.09 14.03 -3.38
C ASN A 254 11.79 15.28 -2.56
N ALA A 255 10.63 15.89 -2.75
CA ALA A 255 10.34 17.21 -2.16
C ALA A 255 8.98 17.29 -1.42
N GLY A 256 8.14 16.27 -1.50
CA GLY A 256 6.82 16.26 -0.85
C GLY A 256 5.84 17.27 -1.44
N ILE A 257 6.02 17.64 -2.71
CA ILE A 257 5.20 18.65 -3.41
C ILE A 257 3.96 17.99 -3.98
N ILE A 258 2.82 18.65 -3.88
CA ILE A 258 1.56 18.23 -4.48
C ILE A 258 1.40 18.97 -5.81
N ASP A 259 1.16 18.26 -6.91
CA ASP A 259 0.89 18.85 -8.22
C ASP A 259 -0.39 19.71 -8.20
N ASP A 260 -0.56 20.60 -9.16
CA ASP A 260 -1.81 21.32 -9.38
C ASP A 260 -2.90 20.37 -9.89
N LEU A 261 -3.43 19.55 -8.96
CA LEU A 261 -4.41 18.51 -9.29
C LEU A 261 -5.66 19.08 -9.96
N SER A 262 -6.08 20.31 -9.58
CA SER A 262 -7.26 20.95 -10.16
C SER A 262 -7.02 21.34 -11.61
N GLY A 263 -5.92 22.02 -11.90
CA GLY A 263 -5.57 22.44 -13.26
C GLY A 263 -5.28 21.24 -14.16
N VAL A 264 -4.57 20.22 -13.65
CA VAL A 264 -4.34 18.98 -14.40
C VAL A 264 -5.67 18.26 -14.70
N ALA A 265 -6.60 18.17 -13.73
CA ALA A 265 -7.90 17.55 -13.92
C ALA A 265 -8.78 18.30 -14.94
N GLU A 266 -8.66 19.63 -15.01
CA GLU A 266 -9.37 20.43 -16.03
C GLU A 266 -8.88 20.10 -17.44
N VAL A 267 -7.56 20.04 -17.63
CA VAL A 267 -6.97 19.67 -18.92
C VAL A 267 -7.29 18.20 -19.26
N ALA A 268 -7.15 17.29 -18.31
CA ALA A 268 -7.47 15.89 -18.52
C ALA A 268 -8.91 15.70 -19.02
N ARG A 269 -9.88 16.35 -18.37
CA ARG A 269 -11.29 16.32 -18.79
C ARG A 269 -11.49 16.95 -20.18
N ALA A 270 -10.87 18.09 -20.47
CA ALA A 270 -11.02 18.79 -21.74
C ALA A 270 -10.44 18.00 -22.93
N ARG A 271 -9.45 17.15 -22.66
CA ARG A 271 -8.71 16.37 -23.66
C ARG A 271 -9.09 14.88 -23.66
N ASP A 272 -10.08 14.45 -22.85
CA ASP A 272 -10.49 13.04 -22.70
C ASP A 272 -9.30 12.15 -22.32
N LEU A 273 -8.55 12.55 -21.30
CA LEU A 273 -7.40 11.82 -20.74
C LEU A 273 -7.80 11.15 -19.43
N TRP A 274 -7.33 9.92 -19.22
CA TRP A 274 -7.37 9.26 -17.91
C TRP A 274 -6.52 10.02 -16.90
N LEU A 275 -7.09 10.43 -15.79
CA LEU A 275 -6.36 11.07 -14.69
C LEU A 275 -6.00 10.02 -13.63
N HIS A 276 -4.73 9.66 -13.55
CA HIS A 276 -4.18 8.86 -12.46
C HIS A 276 -3.50 9.78 -11.45
N VAL A 277 -3.85 9.65 -10.16
CA VAL A 277 -3.19 10.38 -9.07
C VAL A 277 -2.35 9.42 -8.24
N ASP A 278 -1.02 9.58 -8.31
CA ASP A 278 -0.09 8.92 -7.40
C ASP A 278 -0.02 9.70 -6.08
N GLY A 279 -0.87 9.31 -5.14
CA GLY A 279 -0.93 9.82 -3.78
C GLY A 279 -0.30 8.87 -2.76
N ALA A 280 0.55 7.94 -3.22
CA ALA A 280 1.13 6.88 -2.40
C ALA A 280 1.68 7.37 -1.07
N TYR A 281 2.31 8.54 -1.08
CA TYR A 281 2.82 9.17 0.13
C TYR A 281 1.86 10.23 0.69
N GLY A 282 1.59 11.28 -0.09
CA GLY A 282 1.03 12.50 0.45
C GLY A 282 -0.48 12.44 0.71
N ALA A 283 -1.22 11.53 0.06
CA ALA A 283 -2.67 11.42 0.25
C ALA A 283 -3.06 11.03 1.69
N ALA A 284 -2.14 10.55 2.52
CA ALA A 284 -2.37 10.39 3.96
C ALA A 284 -2.75 11.72 4.64
N ALA A 285 -2.28 12.85 4.15
CA ALA A 285 -2.62 14.17 4.69
C ALA A 285 -4.11 14.56 4.50
N LEU A 286 -4.86 13.81 3.69
CA LEU A 286 -6.32 13.95 3.58
C LEU A 286 -7.06 13.67 4.91
N PHE A 287 -6.44 12.96 5.85
CA PHE A 287 -6.96 12.83 7.22
C PHE A 287 -6.99 14.15 7.99
N VAL A 288 -6.23 15.16 7.57
CA VAL A 288 -6.10 16.46 8.23
C VAL A 288 -6.88 17.52 7.44
N PRO A 289 -8.07 17.97 7.92
CA PRO A 289 -8.95 18.85 7.16
C PRO A 289 -8.29 20.14 6.66
N GLU A 290 -7.35 20.69 7.43
CA GLU A 290 -6.64 21.93 7.09
C GLU A 290 -5.75 21.80 5.85
N TYR A 291 -5.38 20.57 5.47
CA TYR A 291 -4.58 20.27 4.29
C TYR A 291 -5.43 19.94 3.06
N ARG A 292 -6.75 19.76 3.24
CA ARG A 292 -7.64 19.35 2.16
C ARG A 292 -7.54 20.23 0.93
N ALA A 293 -7.39 21.55 1.11
CA ALA A 293 -7.33 22.50 0.01
C ALA A 293 -6.13 22.26 -0.93
N LEU A 294 -5.02 21.70 -0.44
CA LEU A 294 -3.85 21.34 -1.26
C LEU A 294 -4.14 20.22 -2.26
N PHE A 295 -5.16 19.42 -1.99
CA PHE A 295 -5.56 18.27 -2.82
C PHE A 295 -6.78 18.59 -3.69
N ALA A 296 -7.16 19.85 -3.87
CA ALA A 296 -8.29 20.23 -4.72
C ALA A 296 -8.08 19.66 -6.13
N GLY A 297 -9.07 18.91 -6.64
CA GLY A 297 -8.99 18.19 -7.92
C GLY A 297 -8.78 16.68 -7.77
N ILE A 298 -8.31 16.18 -6.61
CA ILE A 298 -8.11 14.75 -6.38
C ILE A 298 -9.43 13.96 -6.52
N GLU A 299 -10.56 14.59 -6.18
CA GLU A 299 -11.89 14.03 -6.32
C GLU A 299 -12.29 13.75 -7.77
N ARG A 300 -11.52 14.23 -8.75
CA ARG A 300 -11.73 14.01 -10.18
C ARG A 300 -10.89 12.88 -10.75
N ALA A 301 -9.98 12.29 -9.96
CA ALA A 301 -9.13 11.20 -10.42
C ALA A 301 -9.95 9.99 -10.90
N ASP A 302 -9.54 9.37 -12.01
CA ASP A 302 -10.09 8.09 -12.47
C ASP A 302 -9.49 6.93 -11.70
N SER A 303 -8.25 7.07 -11.23
CA SER A 303 -7.59 6.15 -10.31
C SER A 303 -6.70 6.89 -9.32
N LEU A 304 -6.66 6.39 -8.09
CA LEU A 304 -5.92 6.96 -6.96
C LEU A 304 -5.14 5.87 -6.24
N VAL A 305 -3.89 6.16 -5.91
CA VAL A 305 -3.02 5.31 -5.10
C VAL A 305 -2.76 5.97 -3.76
N ILE A 306 -2.84 5.17 -2.70
CA ILE A 306 -2.42 5.55 -1.33
C ILE A 306 -1.65 4.37 -0.75
N ASP A 307 -0.47 4.58 -0.16
CA ASP A 307 0.31 3.52 0.49
C ASP A 307 0.18 3.60 2.02
N PRO A 308 -0.73 2.80 2.62
CA PRO A 308 -0.84 2.76 4.08
C PRO A 308 0.45 2.38 4.79
N HIS A 309 1.30 1.58 4.16
CA HIS A 309 2.60 1.22 4.73
C HIS A 309 3.62 2.38 4.75
N LYS A 310 3.29 3.52 4.16
CA LYS A 310 4.04 4.77 4.28
C LYS A 310 3.49 5.57 5.46
N TRP A 311 2.57 6.46 5.24
CA TRP A 311 2.15 7.44 6.25
C TRP A 311 0.76 7.19 6.87
N LEU A 312 0.25 5.96 6.76
CA LEU A 312 -0.94 5.50 7.49
C LEU A 312 -0.62 4.32 8.44
N PHE A 313 0.64 4.21 8.84
CA PHE A 313 1.10 3.36 9.95
C PHE A 313 0.72 1.89 9.85
N ALA A 314 0.55 1.36 8.62
CA ALA A 314 0.37 -0.06 8.38
C ALA A 314 1.73 -0.77 8.20
N PRO A 315 1.84 -2.06 8.54
CA PRO A 315 3.05 -2.82 8.24
C PRO A 315 3.24 -3.04 6.72
N TYR A 316 4.48 -3.29 6.31
CA TYR A 316 4.79 -3.74 4.95
C TYR A 316 4.18 -5.14 4.72
N ASP A 317 3.59 -5.40 3.53
CA ASP A 317 3.42 -4.51 2.40
C ASP A 317 1.92 -4.17 2.22
N CYS A 318 1.57 -2.91 2.03
CA CYS A 318 0.17 -2.48 1.94
C CYS A 318 0.05 -1.18 1.11
N GLY A 319 -0.57 -1.27 -0.06
CA GLY A 319 -0.96 -0.14 -0.91
C GLY A 319 -2.44 -0.23 -1.24
N ALA A 320 -3.16 0.87 -1.25
CA ALA A 320 -4.56 0.96 -1.67
C ALA A 320 -4.63 1.52 -3.10
N LEU A 321 -5.31 0.80 -3.97
CA LEU A 321 -5.65 1.24 -5.33
C LEU A 321 -7.16 1.42 -5.42
N ILE A 322 -7.58 2.62 -5.79
CA ILE A 322 -8.99 3.00 -5.86
C ILE A 322 -9.29 3.53 -7.26
N TYR A 323 -10.34 3.04 -7.87
CA TYR A 323 -10.88 3.52 -9.14
C TYR A 323 -12.17 4.29 -8.88
N ARG A 324 -12.37 5.38 -9.62
CA ARG A 324 -13.63 6.11 -9.66
C ARG A 324 -14.79 5.23 -10.13
N GLU A 325 -14.53 4.45 -11.18
CA GLU A 325 -15.44 3.49 -11.79
C GLU A 325 -14.81 2.10 -11.80
N PRO A 326 -14.95 1.31 -10.73
CA PRO A 326 -14.30 0.00 -10.59
C PRO A 326 -14.61 -0.99 -11.71
N GLU A 327 -15.78 -0.87 -12.33
CA GLU A 327 -16.19 -1.73 -13.44
C GLU A 327 -15.25 -1.61 -14.65
N LEU A 328 -14.60 -0.46 -14.86
CA LEU A 328 -13.58 -0.31 -15.89
C LEU A 328 -12.36 -1.17 -15.62
N ALA A 329 -11.92 -1.21 -14.35
CA ALA A 329 -10.82 -2.05 -13.92
C ALA A 329 -11.19 -3.54 -14.03
N ARG A 330 -12.38 -3.92 -13.57
CA ARG A 330 -12.89 -5.28 -13.68
C ARG A 330 -12.87 -5.78 -15.11
N ARG A 331 -13.35 -4.99 -16.07
CA ARG A 331 -13.32 -5.37 -17.50
C ARG A 331 -11.90 -5.55 -18.04
N ALA A 332 -10.95 -4.72 -17.59
CA ALA A 332 -9.57 -4.73 -18.07
C ALA A 332 -8.72 -5.84 -17.46
N LEU A 333 -8.97 -6.20 -16.18
CA LEU A 333 -8.05 -7.01 -15.38
C LEU A 333 -8.57 -8.39 -14.99
N THR A 334 -9.89 -8.66 -15.11
CA THR A 334 -10.44 -9.98 -14.79
C THR A 334 -9.78 -11.08 -15.62
N GLN A 335 -9.11 -11.99 -14.93
CA GLN A 335 -8.50 -13.17 -15.55
C GLN A 335 -9.56 -14.25 -15.80
N ARG A 336 -9.58 -14.78 -17.02
CA ARG A 336 -10.54 -15.81 -17.43
C ARG A 336 -9.83 -17.13 -17.68
N ALA A 337 -10.25 -18.17 -16.95
CA ALA A 337 -9.80 -19.54 -17.13
C ALA A 337 -10.88 -20.48 -16.59
N SER A 338 -11.01 -21.67 -17.16
CA SER A 338 -12.07 -22.62 -16.79
C SER A 338 -12.11 -22.98 -15.30
N TYR A 339 -10.97 -22.98 -14.62
CA TYR A 339 -10.91 -23.22 -13.17
C TYR A 339 -11.32 -22.01 -12.33
N LEU A 340 -11.42 -20.82 -12.93
CA LEU A 340 -11.87 -19.57 -12.28
C LEU A 340 -13.37 -19.30 -12.50
N ASP A 341 -14.03 -19.99 -13.45
CA ASP A 341 -15.41 -19.70 -13.83
C ASP A 341 -16.36 -19.74 -12.62
N THR A 342 -16.18 -20.71 -11.72
CA THR A 342 -17.00 -20.82 -10.50
C THR A 342 -16.72 -19.72 -9.46
N LEU A 343 -15.60 -19.03 -9.56
CA LEU A 343 -15.18 -17.96 -8.64
C LEU A 343 -15.54 -16.57 -9.18
N THR A 344 -15.60 -16.43 -10.51
CA THR A 344 -15.87 -15.16 -11.20
C THR A 344 -17.35 -14.91 -11.48
N ASP A 345 -18.16 -15.98 -11.52
CA ASP A 345 -19.62 -15.90 -11.74
C ASP A 345 -20.43 -15.50 -10.49
N THR A 346 -19.78 -15.10 -9.42
CA THR A 346 -20.44 -14.63 -8.21
C THR A 346 -20.67 -13.11 -8.26
N ASP A 347 -21.78 -12.62 -7.71
CA ASP A 347 -22.06 -11.19 -7.52
C ASP A 347 -21.11 -10.53 -6.48
N GLY A 348 -20.10 -11.26 -6.01
CA GLY A 348 -19.15 -10.83 -5.00
C GLY A 348 -18.03 -9.94 -5.55
N TRP A 349 -17.52 -9.06 -4.70
CA TRP A 349 -16.36 -8.23 -5.01
C TRP A 349 -15.08 -9.06 -4.96
N ASN A 350 -14.48 -9.36 -6.11
CA ASN A 350 -13.23 -10.12 -6.19
C ASN A 350 -12.02 -9.17 -6.29
N PRO A 351 -11.20 -9.01 -5.27
CA PRO A 351 -10.03 -8.14 -5.34
C PRO A 351 -9.07 -8.42 -6.50
N ALA A 352 -9.00 -9.67 -6.96
CA ALA A 352 -8.21 -10.07 -8.12
C ALA A 352 -8.67 -9.42 -9.45
N ASP A 353 -9.90 -8.91 -9.51
CA ASP A 353 -10.43 -8.23 -10.69
C ASP A 353 -9.98 -6.76 -10.81
N TYR A 354 -9.28 -6.22 -9.80
CA TYR A 354 -8.93 -4.79 -9.71
C TYR A 354 -7.43 -4.51 -9.75
N ALA A 355 -6.58 -5.54 -9.86
CA ALA A 355 -5.14 -5.41 -10.02
C ALA A 355 -4.56 -6.54 -10.87
N PHE A 356 -3.32 -6.39 -11.37
CA PHE A 356 -2.69 -7.36 -12.25
C PHE A 356 -2.37 -8.72 -11.59
N HIS A 357 -2.35 -8.78 -10.26
CA HIS A 357 -2.08 -10.02 -9.51
C HIS A 357 -3.34 -10.86 -9.35
N LEU A 358 -3.17 -12.18 -9.19
CA LEU A 358 -4.25 -13.10 -8.87
C LEU A 358 -4.25 -13.45 -7.38
N THR A 359 -3.28 -14.26 -6.94
CA THR A 359 -3.18 -14.67 -5.54
C THR A 359 -2.66 -13.54 -4.66
N ARG A 360 -3.38 -13.27 -3.57
CA ARG A 360 -3.00 -12.23 -2.62
C ARG A 360 -3.45 -12.54 -1.19
N ARG A 361 -2.67 -12.08 -0.22
CA ARG A 361 -3.11 -12.00 1.18
C ARG A 361 -3.99 -10.76 1.40
N PRO A 362 -4.87 -10.74 2.42
CA PRO A 362 -5.66 -9.54 2.76
C PRO A 362 -4.80 -8.47 3.46
N ARG A 363 -4.06 -7.70 2.67
CA ARG A 363 -3.07 -6.70 3.15
C ARG A 363 -3.70 -5.53 3.88
N GLY A 364 -4.95 -5.18 3.56
CA GLY A 364 -5.67 -4.08 4.17
C GLY A 364 -6.21 -4.36 5.56
N LEU A 365 -6.26 -5.63 5.99
CA LEU A 365 -6.83 -6.00 7.29
C LEU A 365 -6.07 -5.41 8.49
N ALA A 366 -4.74 -5.31 8.40
CA ALA A 366 -3.95 -4.70 9.46
C ALA A 366 -4.28 -3.21 9.66
N LEU A 367 -4.49 -2.47 8.54
CA LEU A 367 -4.96 -1.09 8.57
C LEU A 367 -6.39 -0.99 9.11
N TRP A 368 -7.30 -1.83 8.58
CA TRP A 368 -8.68 -1.87 9.05
C TRP A 368 -8.78 -2.04 10.57
N PHE A 369 -8.06 -3.03 11.11
CA PHE A 369 -8.05 -3.29 12.55
C PHE A 369 -7.49 -2.12 13.35
N SER A 370 -6.39 -1.53 12.90
CA SER A 370 -5.79 -0.38 13.56
C SER A 370 -6.72 0.84 13.55
N LEU A 371 -7.39 1.11 12.43
CA LEU A 371 -8.42 2.15 12.33
C LEU A 371 -9.61 1.87 13.26
N ALA A 372 -10.06 0.62 13.33
CA ALA A 372 -11.16 0.23 14.21
C ALA A 372 -10.81 0.37 15.71
N VAL A 373 -9.56 0.11 16.08
CA VAL A 373 -9.08 0.23 17.47
C VAL A 373 -8.87 1.68 17.88
N HIS A 374 -8.25 2.49 17.02
CA HIS A 374 -7.79 3.83 17.38
C HIS A 374 -8.77 4.94 16.94
N GLY A 375 -9.58 4.68 15.90
CA GLY A 375 -10.45 5.67 15.29
C GLY A 375 -9.72 6.62 14.35
N THR A 376 -10.48 7.29 13.49
CA THR A 376 -9.97 8.24 12.50
C THR A 376 -9.37 9.51 13.11
N ASP A 377 -9.86 9.91 14.30
CA ASP A 377 -9.31 11.08 15.00
C ASP A 377 -7.86 10.86 15.43
N ALA A 378 -7.52 9.67 15.95
CA ALA A 378 -6.15 9.35 16.31
C ALA A 378 -5.23 9.33 15.07
N TYR A 379 -5.71 8.85 13.93
CA TYR A 379 -4.98 8.92 12.66
C TYR A 379 -4.76 10.35 12.20
N ARG A 380 -5.80 11.20 12.24
CA ARG A 380 -5.68 12.63 11.96
C ARG A 380 -4.59 13.27 12.83
N ASP A 381 -4.63 13.03 14.13
CA ASP A 381 -3.71 13.64 15.10
C ASP A 381 -2.27 13.16 14.89
N ALA A 382 -2.07 11.88 14.54
CA ALA A 382 -0.78 11.31 14.21
C ALA A 382 -0.20 11.91 12.92
N VAL A 383 -1.00 12.00 11.85
CA VAL A 383 -0.59 12.62 10.58
C VAL A 383 -0.29 14.11 10.79
N ALA A 384 -1.15 14.83 11.52
CA ALA A 384 -0.92 16.24 11.86
C ALA A 384 0.36 16.45 12.69
N THR A 385 0.72 15.48 13.54
CA THR A 385 1.98 15.53 14.30
C THR A 385 3.18 15.46 13.36
N GLY A 386 3.19 14.55 12.37
CA GLY A 386 4.25 14.50 11.35
C GLY A 386 4.41 15.83 10.61
N LEU A 387 3.30 16.45 10.21
CA LEU A 387 3.31 17.76 9.55
C LEU A 387 3.89 18.87 10.43
N ARG A 388 3.51 18.90 11.70
CA ARG A 388 4.09 19.87 12.67
C ARG A 388 5.58 19.64 12.90
N THR A 389 6.00 18.38 13.02
CA THR A 389 7.41 18.01 13.22
C THR A 389 8.27 18.42 12.02
N ALA A 390 7.79 18.21 10.80
CA ALA A 390 8.50 18.63 9.59
C ALA A 390 8.69 20.16 9.54
N ARG A 391 7.67 20.92 9.92
CA ARG A 391 7.76 22.38 9.99
C ARG A 391 8.74 22.85 11.06
N ALA A 392 8.68 22.27 12.26
CA ALA A 392 9.63 22.59 13.33
C ALA A 392 11.07 22.23 12.93
N CYS A 393 11.28 21.12 12.23
CA CYS A 393 12.59 20.77 11.68
C CYS A 393 13.07 21.82 10.66
N ALA A 394 12.19 22.27 9.77
CA ALA A 394 12.51 23.31 8.79
C ALA A 394 12.88 24.64 9.48
N ASP A 395 12.19 25.03 10.58
CA ASP A 395 12.51 26.21 11.36
C ASP A 395 13.92 26.12 11.97
N LEU A 396 14.26 24.96 12.56
CA LEU A 396 15.60 24.73 13.11
C LEU A 396 16.71 24.76 12.04
N ILE A 397 16.43 24.28 10.84
CA ILE A 397 17.37 24.34 9.72
C ILE A 397 17.55 25.79 9.26
N ASP A 398 16.47 26.55 9.15
CA ASP A 398 16.48 27.97 8.71
C ASP A 398 17.25 28.88 9.69
N GLU A 399 17.24 28.50 10.98
CA GLU A 399 18.01 29.19 12.04
C GLU A 399 19.49 28.77 12.11
N SER A 400 19.88 27.67 11.44
CA SER A 400 21.24 27.14 11.52
C SER A 400 22.20 27.88 10.61
N PRO A 401 23.38 28.29 11.11
CA PRO A 401 24.41 28.95 10.29
C PRO A 401 25.10 27.99 9.30
N ASP A 402 24.96 26.67 9.51
CA ASP A 402 25.64 25.61 8.74
C ASP A 402 24.74 24.89 7.75
N LEU A 403 23.45 25.19 7.76
CA LEU A 403 22.43 24.52 6.93
C LEU A 403 21.65 25.55 6.13
N GLU A 404 21.21 25.17 4.94
CA GLU A 404 20.35 25.98 4.09
C GLU A 404 19.06 25.20 3.83
N LEU A 405 17.92 25.73 4.23
CA LEU A 405 16.61 25.19 3.87
C LEU A 405 16.34 25.50 2.39
N VAL A 406 16.26 24.47 1.57
CA VAL A 406 16.01 24.66 0.13
C VAL A 406 14.57 25.11 -0.12
N ARG A 407 13.62 24.56 0.67
CA ARG A 407 12.20 24.86 0.55
C ARG A 407 11.47 24.55 1.86
N ARG A 408 10.48 25.36 2.19
CA ARG A 408 9.53 25.04 3.26
C ARG A 408 8.69 23.81 2.88
N PRO A 409 8.56 22.80 3.77
CA PRO A 409 7.81 21.59 3.48
C PRO A 409 6.31 21.85 3.33
N GLU A 410 5.72 21.33 2.27
CA GLU A 410 4.26 21.25 2.11
C GLU A 410 3.69 20.10 2.94
N LEU A 411 4.39 18.96 2.93
CA LEU A 411 4.07 17.76 3.70
C LEU A 411 5.19 17.48 4.74
N THR A 412 5.78 16.28 4.74
CA THR A 412 6.77 15.86 5.75
C THR A 412 8.19 15.71 5.22
N VAL A 413 8.43 15.94 3.94
CA VAL A 413 9.78 15.95 3.38
C VAL A 413 10.42 17.32 3.66
N VAL A 414 11.54 17.34 4.37
CA VAL A 414 12.32 18.54 4.65
C VAL A 414 13.58 18.50 3.79
N LEU A 415 13.66 19.42 2.83
CA LEU A 415 14.74 19.49 1.86
C LEU A 415 15.75 20.56 2.26
N PHE A 416 16.98 20.17 2.52
CA PHE A 416 18.04 21.07 2.95
C PHE A 416 19.39 20.65 2.39
N ARG A 417 20.36 21.54 2.45
CA ARG A 417 21.76 21.30 2.11
C ARG A 417 22.70 21.94 3.15
N ARG A 418 23.92 21.48 3.17
CA ARG A 418 25.01 21.99 3.98
C ARG A 418 25.95 22.85 3.14
#